data_b309d4ae306e44aac6839b2f118d305f
#
_entry.id   b309d4ae306e44aac6839b2f118d305f
#
_cell.length_a   1.000
_cell.length_b   1.000
_cell.length_c   1.000
_cell.angle_alpha   90.00
_cell.angle_beta   90.00
_cell.angle_gamma   90.00
#
_symmetry.space_group_name_H-M   'P 1'
#
loop_
_entity.id
_entity.type
_entity.pdbx_description
1 polymer ?
#
loop_
_entity_poly.entity_id
_entity_poly.type
_entity_poly.pdbx_seq_one_letter_code
_entity_poly.pdbx_strand_id
1 'polypeptide(L)'
;MQIAMIGTGYVGLVTGACFSEFGAVVTCVDSDKVKIKRLNNGEIPIFEPGLEALVQSNVKAGRLFFSCDLRTAVANSDAVFIAVGTPSRRGDGHADLTYVFSAAKEIAEALDGYTLVVTKSTVPVGTGRQVEATMKELRPDAEFDVSSNPEFLREGAAINDFMRPDRVVIGVNSERAKEVMRELYRPLFLRETPIVFTDMETSELIKYAANIDVVSP
;
A
#
# COMPACT_ATOMS: atom_id res chain seq x y z
N MET A 1 12.01 -1.43 -10.10
CA MET A 1 11.65 -1.61 -8.67
C MET A 1 10.59 -2.68 -8.56
N GLN A 2 10.71 -3.57 -7.59
CA GLN A 2 9.75 -4.64 -7.31
C GLN A 2 8.92 -4.29 -6.07
N ILE A 3 7.61 -4.49 -6.16
CA ILE A 3 6.65 -4.14 -5.10
C ILE A 3 5.79 -5.35 -4.76
N ALA A 4 5.63 -5.66 -3.47
CA ALA A 4 4.55 -6.51 -2.98
C ALA A 4 3.42 -5.63 -2.43
N MET A 5 2.20 -5.87 -2.88
CA MET A 5 0.99 -5.19 -2.41
C MET A 5 0.15 -6.19 -1.61
N ILE A 6 0.13 -6.08 -0.28
CA ILE A 6 -0.56 -7.01 0.60
C ILE A 6 -1.99 -6.55 0.82
N GLY A 7 -2.91 -7.31 0.30
CA GLY A 7 -4.34 -7.01 0.21
C GLY A 7 -4.75 -6.59 -1.21
N THR A 8 -5.74 -7.30 -1.77
CA THR A 8 -6.33 -7.00 -3.10
C THR A 8 -7.77 -6.46 -2.95
N GLY A 9 -8.00 -5.67 -1.90
CA GLY A 9 -9.18 -4.83 -1.79
C GLY A 9 -9.13 -3.65 -2.75
N TYR A 10 -10.07 -2.71 -2.60
CA TYR A 10 -10.16 -1.54 -3.48
C TYR A 10 -8.83 -0.77 -3.55
N VAL A 11 -8.30 -0.35 -2.40
CA VAL A 11 -7.06 0.43 -2.33
C VAL A 11 -5.86 -0.36 -2.89
N GLY A 12 -5.68 -1.61 -2.48
CA GLY A 12 -4.53 -2.41 -2.89
C GLY A 12 -4.52 -2.71 -4.39
N LEU A 13 -5.68 -3.08 -4.96
CA LEU A 13 -5.76 -3.41 -6.38
C LEU A 13 -5.58 -2.18 -7.28
N VAL A 14 -6.23 -1.05 -6.95
CA VAL A 14 -6.05 0.20 -7.71
C VAL A 14 -4.61 0.70 -7.61
N THR A 15 -4.06 0.74 -6.39
CA THR A 15 -2.67 1.19 -6.16
C THR A 15 -1.66 0.30 -6.89
N GLY A 16 -1.83 -1.02 -6.80
CA GLY A 16 -0.95 -1.99 -7.48
C GLY A 16 -0.98 -1.83 -9.00
N ALA A 17 -2.15 -1.69 -9.58
CA ALA A 17 -2.31 -1.46 -11.02
C ALA A 17 -1.68 -0.12 -11.46
N CYS A 18 -1.85 0.94 -10.67
CA CYS A 18 -1.28 2.25 -10.96
C CYS A 18 0.27 2.27 -10.82
N PHE A 19 0.85 1.62 -9.82
CA PHE A 19 2.31 1.47 -9.75
C PHE A 19 2.87 0.65 -10.90
N SER A 20 2.13 -0.38 -11.35
CA SER A 20 2.54 -1.15 -12.55
C SER A 20 2.54 -0.28 -13.80
N GLU A 21 1.59 0.65 -13.94
CA GLU A 21 1.55 1.62 -15.02
C GLU A 21 2.70 2.63 -14.95
N PHE A 22 3.19 2.93 -13.75
CA PHE A 22 4.41 3.72 -13.55
C PHE A 22 5.70 2.96 -13.89
N GLY A 23 5.60 1.66 -14.21
CA GLY A 23 6.71 0.83 -14.65
C GLY A 23 7.31 -0.05 -13.55
N ALA A 24 6.76 -0.07 -12.35
CA ALA A 24 7.15 -1.03 -11.33
C ALA A 24 6.63 -2.44 -11.66
N VAL A 25 7.34 -3.46 -11.21
CA VAL A 25 6.85 -4.84 -11.20
C VAL A 25 6.12 -5.07 -9.88
N VAL A 26 4.83 -5.32 -9.93
CA VAL A 26 3.97 -5.41 -8.74
C VAL A 26 3.39 -6.81 -8.61
N THR A 27 3.54 -7.42 -7.44
CA THR A 27 2.83 -8.64 -7.05
C THR A 27 1.79 -8.29 -6.00
N CYS A 28 0.52 -8.34 -6.37
CA CYS A 28 -0.60 -8.19 -5.44
C CYS A 28 -0.87 -9.53 -4.75
N VAL A 29 -0.85 -9.52 -3.42
CA VAL A 29 -1.02 -10.72 -2.59
C VAL A 29 -2.30 -10.65 -1.78
N ASP A 30 -3.06 -11.73 -1.75
CA ASP A 30 -4.23 -11.86 -0.88
C ASP A 30 -4.36 -13.32 -0.38
N SER A 31 -4.81 -13.49 0.85
CA SER A 31 -5.06 -14.82 1.44
C SER A 31 -6.29 -15.51 0.83
N ASP A 32 -7.20 -14.76 0.20
CA ASP A 32 -8.38 -15.30 -0.47
C ASP A 32 -8.01 -15.92 -1.83
N LYS A 33 -7.85 -17.24 -1.83
CA LYS A 33 -7.53 -18.03 -3.02
C LYS A 33 -8.58 -17.91 -4.14
N VAL A 34 -9.85 -17.69 -3.79
CA VAL A 34 -10.93 -17.55 -4.78
C VAL A 34 -10.78 -16.21 -5.48
N LYS A 35 -10.53 -15.16 -4.72
CA LYS A 35 -10.27 -13.80 -5.26
C LYS A 35 -9.04 -13.79 -6.18
N ILE A 36 -7.92 -14.37 -5.73
CA ILE A 36 -6.70 -14.46 -6.54
C ILE A 36 -6.92 -15.26 -7.82
N LYS A 37 -7.66 -16.38 -7.76
CA LYS A 37 -8.02 -17.15 -8.95
C LYS A 37 -8.84 -16.33 -9.95
N ARG A 38 -9.81 -15.55 -9.48
CA ARG A 38 -10.60 -14.64 -10.32
C ARG A 38 -9.74 -13.58 -10.98
N LEU A 39 -8.86 -12.92 -10.20
CA LEU A 39 -7.93 -11.91 -10.72
C LEU A 39 -6.99 -12.49 -11.79
N ASN A 40 -6.46 -13.70 -11.59
CA ASN A 40 -5.64 -14.39 -12.59
C ASN A 40 -6.42 -14.78 -13.86
N ASN A 41 -7.74 -14.92 -13.78
CA ASN A 41 -8.61 -15.13 -14.93
C ASN A 41 -9.05 -13.81 -15.59
N GLY A 42 -8.59 -12.67 -15.11
CA GLY A 42 -8.97 -11.34 -15.62
C GLY A 42 -10.29 -10.79 -15.07
N GLU A 43 -10.88 -11.46 -14.06
CA GLU A 43 -12.11 -10.99 -13.41
C GLU A 43 -11.78 -10.03 -12.27
N ILE A 44 -12.17 -8.75 -12.41
CA ILE A 44 -11.91 -7.72 -11.40
C ILE A 44 -13.07 -7.71 -10.38
N PRO A 45 -12.81 -7.99 -9.08
CA PRO A 45 -13.87 -8.14 -8.07
C PRO A 45 -14.41 -6.82 -7.53
N ILE A 46 -13.95 -5.70 -8.03
CA ILE A 46 -14.36 -4.34 -7.64
C ILE A 46 -14.74 -3.53 -8.87
N PHE A 47 -15.60 -2.55 -8.69
CA PHE A 47 -15.95 -1.62 -9.77
C PHE A 47 -15.15 -0.32 -9.63
N GLU A 48 -14.33 -0.03 -10.62
CA GLU A 48 -13.64 1.26 -10.79
C GLU A 48 -13.49 1.52 -12.31
N PRO A 49 -13.96 2.66 -12.82
CA PRO A 49 -13.85 2.97 -14.26
C PRO A 49 -12.41 2.87 -14.77
N GLY A 50 -12.19 2.06 -15.80
CA GLY A 50 -10.89 1.88 -16.44
C GLY A 50 -9.95 0.88 -15.76
N LEU A 51 -10.28 0.38 -14.57
CA LEU A 51 -9.38 -0.54 -13.82
C LEU A 51 -9.17 -1.87 -14.55
N GLU A 52 -10.21 -2.43 -15.15
CA GLU A 52 -10.09 -3.69 -15.90
C GLU A 52 -9.08 -3.57 -17.04
N ALA A 53 -9.19 -2.53 -17.84
CA ALA A 53 -8.27 -2.28 -18.96
C ALA A 53 -6.82 -2.05 -18.46
N LEU A 54 -6.67 -1.31 -17.35
CA LEU A 54 -5.37 -1.04 -16.72
C LEU A 54 -4.71 -2.32 -16.21
N VAL A 55 -5.47 -3.17 -15.51
CA VAL A 55 -4.99 -4.47 -15.01
C VAL A 55 -4.60 -5.38 -16.18
N GLN A 56 -5.47 -5.55 -17.17
CA GLN A 56 -5.20 -6.41 -18.33
C GLN A 56 -3.94 -5.96 -19.09
N SER A 57 -3.77 -4.67 -19.31
CA SER A 57 -2.59 -4.10 -19.97
C SER A 57 -1.31 -4.42 -19.21
N ASN A 58 -1.31 -4.24 -17.88
CA ASN A 58 -0.12 -4.45 -17.07
C ASN A 58 0.19 -5.94 -16.81
N VAL A 59 -0.82 -6.80 -16.72
CA VAL A 59 -0.64 -8.27 -16.71
C VAL A 59 -0.01 -8.73 -18.01
N LYS A 60 -0.53 -8.29 -19.17
CA LYS A 60 0.02 -8.62 -20.49
C LYS A 60 1.46 -8.10 -20.67
N ALA A 61 1.77 -6.97 -20.07
CA ALA A 61 3.12 -6.38 -20.11
C ALA A 61 4.10 -7.05 -19.12
N GLY A 62 3.65 -8.02 -18.30
CA GLY A 62 4.49 -8.69 -17.31
C GLY A 62 4.90 -7.80 -16.14
N ARG A 63 4.10 -6.80 -15.80
CA ARG A 63 4.36 -5.88 -14.69
C ARG A 63 3.41 -6.05 -13.51
N LEU A 64 2.27 -6.74 -13.68
CA LEU A 64 1.30 -6.98 -12.61
C LEU A 64 1.00 -8.47 -12.47
N PHE A 65 1.13 -8.97 -11.24
CA PHE A 65 0.94 -10.36 -10.88
C PHE A 65 0.03 -10.49 -9.67
N PHE A 66 -0.64 -11.65 -9.53
CA PHE A 66 -1.51 -11.97 -8.40
C PHE A 66 -1.11 -13.30 -7.79
N SER A 67 -0.91 -13.34 -6.47
CA SER A 67 -0.42 -14.52 -5.75
C SER A 67 -1.09 -14.67 -4.38
N CYS A 68 -1.11 -15.91 -3.86
CA CYS A 68 -1.38 -16.17 -2.45
C CYS A 68 -0.07 -16.40 -1.65
N ASP A 69 1.09 -16.37 -2.31
CA ASP A 69 2.39 -16.60 -1.68
C ASP A 69 3.02 -15.26 -1.27
N LEU A 70 2.71 -14.85 -0.03
CA LEU A 70 3.26 -13.64 0.58
C LEU A 70 4.77 -13.73 0.72
N ARG A 71 5.29 -14.89 1.16
CA ARG A 71 6.71 -15.06 1.44
C ARG A 71 7.58 -14.79 0.20
N THR A 72 7.25 -15.42 -0.91
CA THR A 72 7.98 -15.21 -2.17
C THR A 72 7.84 -13.79 -2.69
N ALA A 73 6.65 -13.18 -2.55
CA ALA A 73 6.44 -11.81 -2.99
C ALA A 73 7.26 -10.81 -2.17
N VAL A 74 7.29 -10.94 -0.84
CA VAL A 74 8.04 -10.06 0.07
C VAL A 74 9.54 -10.21 -0.12
N ALA A 75 10.06 -11.44 -0.15
CA ALA A 75 11.50 -11.71 -0.26
C ALA A 75 12.15 -11.10 -1.52
N ASN A 76 11.36 -10.87 -2.58
CA ASN A 76 11.83 -10.29 -3.83
C ASN A 76 11.49 -8.80 -4.01
N SER A 77 11.01 -8.12 -2.96
CA SER A 77 10.49 -6.75 -3.09
C SER A 77 11.40 -5.68 -2.48
N ASP A 78 11.60 -4.58 -3.20
CA ASP A 78 12.22 -3.35 -2.69
C ASP A 78 11.30 -2.62 -1.71
N ALA A 79 9.98 -2.70 -1.95
CA ALA A 79 8.95 -2.12 -1.09
C ALA A 79 7.74 -3.06 -0.95
N VAL A 80 7.19 -3.13 0.26
CA VAL A 80 5.99 -3.90 0.59
C VAL A 80 4.92 -2.98 1.15
N PHE A 81 3.77 -2.92 0.49
CA PHE A 81 2.64 -2.11 0.90
C PHE A 81 1.62 -2.93 1.66
N ILE A 82 1.24 -2.49 2.87
CA ILE A 82 0.14 -3.03 3.65
C ILE A 82 -1.13 -2.26 3.25
N ALA A 83 -1.99 -2.89 2.45
CA ALA A 83 -3.25 -2.34 1.95
C ALA A 83 -4.44 -3.23 2.34
N VAL A 84 -4.37 -3.81 3.54
CA VAL A 84 -5.43 -4.66 4.11
C VAL A 84 -6.57 -3.82 4.69
N GLY A 85 -7.76 -4.42 4.80
CA GLY A 85 -8.92 -3.74 5.39
C GLY A 85 -8.71 -3.42 6.87
N THR A 86 -9.26 -2.28 7.29
CA THR A 86 -9.32 -1.82 8.69
C THR A 86 -10.76 -1.53 9.07
N PRO A 87 -11.63 -2.57 9.16
CA PRO A 87 -13.05 -2.36 9.43
C PRO A 87 -13.26 -1.77 10.82
N SER A 88 -14.34 -0.99 10.98
CA SER A 88 -14.71 -0.49 12.31
C SER A 88 -15.17 -1.65 13.20
N ARG A 89 -14.65 -1.70 14.43
CA ARG A 89 -15.10 -2.67 15.44
C ARG A 89 -16.54 -2.39 15.83
N ARG A 90 -17.33 -3.46 16.00
CA ARG A 90 -18.67 -3.36 16.54
C ARG A 90 -18.59 -3.00 18.03
N GLY A 91 -19.18 -1.87 18.41
CA GLY A 91 -19.34 -1.45 19.79
C GLY A 91 -18.60 -0.16 20.16
N ASP A 92 -17.34 0.00 19.78
CA ASP A 92 -16.52 1.19 20.11
C ASP A 92 -16.20 2.08 18.91
N GLY A 93 -16.47 1.60 17.69
CA GLY A 93 -16.21 2.33 16.44
C GLY A 93 -14.73 2.48 16.09
N HIS A 94 -13.80 1.92 16.89
CA HIS A 94 -12.38 1.95 16.58
C HIS A 94 -12.03 1.05 15.39
N ALA A 95 -10.97 1.40 14.66
CA ALA A 95 -10.45 0.56 13.58
C ALA A 95 -9.94 -0.78 14.13
N ASP A 96 -10.30 -1.88 13.47
CA ASP A 96 -9.72 -3.19 13.75
C ASP A 96 -8.39 -3.34 12.99
N LEU A 97 -7.30 -3.31 13.72
CA LEU A 97 -5.94 -3.39 13.20
C LEU A 97 -5.39 -4.82 13.15
N THR A 98 -6.20 -5.83 13.47
CA THR A 98 -5.78 -7.25 13.50
C THR A 98 -5.13 -7.66 12.18
N TYR A 99 -5.73 -7.28 11.05
CA TYR A 99 -5.18 -7.61 9.74
C TYR A 99 -3.87 -6.88 9.44
N VAL A 100 -3.71 -5.63 9.91
CA VAL A 100 -2.48 -4.85 9.73
C VAL A 100 -1.32 -5.52 10.48
N PHE A 101 -1.52 -5.88 11.75
CA PHE A 101 -0.48 -6.54 12.55
C PHE A 101 -0.22 -7.98 12.11
N SER A 102 -1.23 -8.70 11.63
CA SER A 102 -1.01 -10.04 11.03
C SER A 102 -0.12 -9.92 9.79
N ALA A 103 -0.44 -9.01 8.88
CA ALA A 103 0.38 -8.75 7.69
C ALA A 103 1.81 -8.33 8.07
N ALA A 104 1.97 -7.43 9.05
CA ALA A 104 3.29 -6.99 9.52
C ALA A 104 4.16 -8.15 10.03
N LYS A 105 3.56 -9.09 10.78
CA LYS A 105 4.25 -10.29 11.26
C LYS A 105 4.68 -11.21 10.12
N GLU A 106 3.77 -11.51 9.21
CA GLU A 106 4.05 -12.36 8.05
C GLU A 106 5.13 -11.73 7.14
N ILE A 107 5.10 -10.40 6.97
CA ILE A 107 6.13 -9.65 6.24
C ILE A 107 7.48 -9.79 6.95
N ALA A 108 7.53 -9.55 8.28
CA ALA A 108 8.77 -9.64 9.05
C ALA A 108 9.46 -11.01 8.90
N GLU A 109 8.67 -12.10 8.93
CA GLU A 109 9.17 -13.47 8.74
C GLU A 109 9.69 -13.75 7.33
N ALA A 110 9.24 -12.98 6.34
CA ALA A 110 9.56 -13.15 4.93
C ALA A 110 10.66 -12.23 4.40
N LEU A 111 11.11 -11.26 5.22
CA LEU A 111 12.16 -10.31 4.82
C LEU A 111 13.46 -11.02 4.47
N ASP A 112 14.05 -10.62 3.32
CA ASP A 112 15.37 -11.05 2.85
C ASP A 112 16.11 -9.83 2.29
N GLY A 113 17.08 -9.32 3.05
CA GLY A 113 17.72 -8.03 2.79
C GLY A 113 16.87 -6.82 3.21
N TYR A 114 17.25 -5.64 2.72
CA TYR A 114 16.55 -4.40 3.05
C TYR A 114 15.24 -4.27 2.28
N THR A 115 14.16 -3.96 2.98
CA THR A 115 12.84 -3.73 2.40
C THR A 115 12.16 -2.53 3.07
N LEU A 116 11.56 -1.64 2.30
CA LEU A 116 10.70 -0.59 2.83
C LEU A 116 9.28 -1.13 3.02
N VAL A 117 8.77 -1.13 4.25
CA VAL A 117 7.39 -1.52 4.58
C VAL A 117 6.52 -0.29 4.69
N VAL A 118 5.47 -0.20 3.88
CA VAL A 118 4.63 0.98 3.75
C VAL A 118 3.20 0.69 4.19
N THR A 119 2.72 1.37 5.21
CA THR A 119 1.31 1.31 5.60
C THR A 119 0.49 2.21 4.68
N LYS A 120 -0.36 1.60 3.85
CA LYS A 120 -1.29 2.28 2.95
C LYS A 120 -2.70 2.33 3.51
N SER A 121 -3.06 1.36 4.35
CA SER A 121 -4.34 1.30 5.06
C SER A 121 -4.56 2.54 5.92
N THR A 122 -5.82 2.97 6.04
CA THR A 122 -6.20 4.06 6.96
C THR A 122 -6.14 3.54 8.39
N VAL A 123 -5.23 4.09 9.18
CA VAL A 123 -4.92 3.61 10.53
C VAL A 123 -4.83 4.77 11.53
N PRO A 124 -5.12 4.54 12.83
CA PRO A 124 -4.92 5.52 13.89
C PRO A 124 -3.47 6.00 13.98
N VAL A 125 -3.31 7.25 14.46
CA VAL A 125 -1.98 7.85 14.70
C VAL A 125 -1.15 6.98 15.64
N GLY A 126 0.11 6.75 15.28
CA GLY A 126 1.05 5.89 16.00
C GLY A 126 1.05 4.42 15.56
N THR A 127 0.19 4.02 14.61
CA THR A 127 0.14 2.64 14.14
C THR A 127 1.44 2.25 13.41
N GLY A 128 2.02 3.12 12.61
CA GLY A 128 3.28 2.86 11.92
C GLY A 128 4.42 2.51 12.88
N ARG A 129 4.52 3.20 14.02
CA ARG A 129 5.49 2.85 15.07
C ARG A 129 5.21 1.51 15.72
N GLN A 130 3.95 1.16 15.91
CA GLN A 130 3.59 -0.15 16.45
C GLN A 130 3.92 -1.28 15.46
N VAL A 131 3.71 -1.05 14.16
CA VAL A 131 4.13 -1.97 13.09
C VAL A 131 5.65 -2.16 13.15
N GLU A 132 6.42 -1.07 13.20
CA GLU A 132 7.88 -1.12 13.29
C GLU A 132 8.34 -1.91 14.53
N ALA A 133 7.77 -1.61 15.70
CA ALA A 133 8.09 -2.31 16.94
C ALA A 133 7.76 -3.82 16.86
N THR A 134 6.60 -4.18 16.33
CA THR A 134 6.16 -5.57 16.14
C THR A 134 7.12 -6.34 15.23
N MET A 135 7.55 -5.74 14.14
CA MET A 135 8.48 -6.35 13.19
C MET A 135 9.88 -6.49 13.80
N LYS A 136 10.37 -5.47 14.52
CA LYS A 136 11.65 -5.48 15.23
C LYS A 136 11.70 -6.55 16.31
N GLU A 137 10.61 -6.76 17.06
CA GLU A 137 10.51 -7.81 18.08
C GLU A 137 10.64 -9.21 17.47
N LEU A 138 10.02 -9.45 16.31
CA LEU A 138 10.08 -10.74 15.62
C LEU A 138 11.40 -10.98 14.88
N ARG A 139 11.95 -9.94 14.28
CA ARG A 139 13.17 -10.00 13.47
C ARG A 139 14.09 -8.82 13.79
N PRO A 140 14.77 -8.87 14.96
CA PRO A 140 15.68 -7.80 15.38
C PRO A 140 16.90 -7.65 14.46
N ASP A 141 17.24 -8.71 13.71
CA ASP A 141 18.32 -8.79 12.74
C ASP A 141 17.97 -8.28 11.34
N ALA A 142 16.68 -8.12 11.04
CA ALA A 142 16.24 -7.73 9.70
C ALA A 142 16.49 -6.24 9.42
N GLU A 143 16.90 -5.96 8.17
CA GLU A 143 17.06 -4.59 7.67
C GLU A 143 15.77 -4.12 7.00
N PHE A 144 15.06 -3.22 7.65
CA PHE A 144 13.87 -2.58 7.09
C PHE A 144 13.63 -1.20 7.68
N ASP A 145 12.89 -0.39 6.95
CA ASP A 145 12.25 0.84 7.46
C ASP A 145 10.74 0.72 7.34
N VAL A 146 10.01 1.50 8.14
CA VAL A 146 8.56 1.64 8.04
C VAL A 146 8.20 3.04 7.58
N SER A 147 7.21 3.14 6.71
CA SER A 147 6.65 4.40 6.20
C SER A 147 5.13 4.39 6.31
N SER A 148 4.54 5.55 6.50
CA SER A 148 3.10 5.78 6.36
C SER A 148 2.84 6.55 5.06
N ASN A 149 2.02 5.99 4.18
CA ASN A 149 1.64 6.62 2.93
C ASN A 149 0.13 6.45 2.69
N PRO A 150 -0.69 7.22 3.41
CA PRO A 150 -2.14 7.13 3.30
C PRO A 150 -2.61 7.47 1.88
N GLU A 151 -3.72 6.88 1.48
CA GLU A 151 -4.37 7.14 0.20
C GLU A 151 -5.44 8.24 0.35
N PHE A 152 -5.73 8.94 -0.74
CA PHE A 152 -6.81 9.94 -0.86
C PHE A 152 -7.68 9.63 -2.07
N LEU A 153 -7.94 8.34 -2.32
CA LEU A 153 -8.67 7.83 -3.47
C LEU A 153 -10.18 7.95 -3.24
N ARG A 154 -10.90 8.45 -4.23
CA ARG A 154 -12.37 8.47 -4.25
C ARG A 154 -12.88 7.34 -5.14
N GLU A 155 -13.84 6.57 -4.64
CA GLU A 155 -14.49 5.52 -5.44
C GLU A 155 -15.10 6.11 -6.72
N GLY A 156 -14.83 5.46 -7.86
CA GLY A 156 -15.23 5.93 -9.18
C GLY A 156 -14.28 6.93 -9.86
N ALA A 157 -13.26 7.43 -9.16
CA ALA A 157 -12.24 8.34 -9.67
C ALA A 157 -10.81 7.96 -9.20
N ALA A 158 -10.62 6.80 -8.57
CA ALA A 158 -9.42 6.43 -7.86
C ALA A 158 -8.18 6.33 -8.76
N ILE A 159 -8.33 5.85 -9.99
CA ILE A 159 -7.21 5.81 -10.94
C ILE A 159 -6.74 7.24 -11.25
N ASN A 160 -7.67 8.15 -11.50
CA ASN A 160 -7.30 9.55 -11.76
C ASN A 160 -6.69 10.21 -10.54
N ASP A 161 -7.26 9.98 -9.35
CA ASP A 161 -6.75 10.50 -8.08
C ASP A 161 -5.33 9.99 -7.79
N PHE A 162 -5.00 8.74 -8.17
CA PHE A 162 -3.65 8.21 -8.03
C PHE A 162 -2.69 8.76 -9.09
N MET A 163 -3.13 8.84 -10.35
CA MET A 163 -2.30 9.26 -11.47
C MET A 163 -2.02 10.76 -11.51
N ARG A 164 -2.91 11.56 -10.90
CA ARG A 164 -2.87 13.02 -10.86
C ARG A 164 -3.34 13.54 -9.50
N PRO A 165 -2.68 13.15 -8.40
CA PRO A 165 -3.06 13.60 -7.08
C PRO A 165 -2.71 15.08 -6.87
N ASP A 166 -3.49 15.77 -6.06
CA ASP A 166 -3.15 17.14 -5.61
C ASP A 166 -1.85 17.15 -4.81
N ARG A 167 -1.59 16.09 -4.06
CA ARG A 167 -0.35 15.87 -3.30
C ARG A 167 -0.19 14.40 -2.94
N VAL A 168 1.04 13.98 -2.72
CA VAL A 168 1.39 12.70 -2.07
C VAL A 168 1.94 13.00 -0.68
N VAL A 169 1.39 12.36 0.36
CA VAL A 169 1.86 12.51 1.75
C VAL A 169 2.62 11.23 2.15
N ILE A 170 3.82 11.39 2.65
CA ILE A 170 4.72 10.29 3.00
C ILE A 170 5.33 10.56 4.37
N GLY A 171 4.99 9.73 5.33
CA GLY A 171 5.60 9.73 6.67
C GLY A 171 6.79 8.77 6.70
N VAL A 172 7.99 9.28 6.90
CA VAL A 172 9.24 8.50 6.97
C VAL A 172 10.20 9.09 7.99
N ASN A 173 11.06 8.23 8.56
CA ASN A 173 12.06 8.64 9.56
C ASN A 173 13.51 8.47 9.07
N SER A 174 13.75 7.83 7.91
CA SER A 174 15.09 7.62 7.37
C SER A 174 15.26 8.20 5.96
N GLU A 175 16.46 8.63 5.62
CA GLU A 175 16.75 9.10 4.25
C GLU A 175 16.68 7.96 3.25
N ARG A 176 17.07 6.74 3.64
CA ARG A 176 16.97 5.55 2.77
C ARG A 176 15.51 5.28 2.37
N ALA A 177 14.58 5.34 3.33
CA ALA A 177 13.16 5.22 3.04
C ALA A 177 12.63 6.34 2.13
N LYS A 178 13.10 7.58 2.33
CA LYS A 178 12.74 8.70 1.45
C LYS A 178 13.19 8.48 0.01
N GLU A 179 14.40 7.95 -0.19
CA GLU A 179 14.93 7.66 -1.52
C GLU A 179 14.08 6.60 -2.24
N VAL A 180 13.73 5.51 -1.56
CA VAL A 180 12.83 4.48 -2.09
C VAL A 180 11.48 5.08 -2.48
N MET A 181 10.88 5.92 -1.62
CA MET A 181 9.60 6.56 -1.92
C MET A 181 9.69 7.58 -3.06
N ARG A 182 10.79 8.34 -3.18
CA ARG A 182 11.04 9.22 -4.32
C ARG A 182 11.12 8.46 -5.64
N GLU A 183 11.78 7.30 -5.63
CA GLU A 183 11.88 6.45 -6.82
C GLU A 183 10.50 5.89 -7.22
N LEU A 184 9.72 5.41 -6.25
CA LEU A 184 8.36 4.90 -6.46
C LEU A 184 7.43 5.95 -7.09
N TYR A 185 7.49 7.18 -6.58
CA TYR A 185 6.63 8.28 -7.03
C TYR A 185 7.29 9.19 -8.08
N ARG A 186 8.46 8.78 -8.63
CA ARG A 186 9.19 9.55 -9.63
C ARG A 186 8.34 10.03 -10.81
N PRO A 187 7.41 9.23 -11.40
CA PRO A 187 6.56 9.71 -12.48
C PRO A 187 5.65 10.88 -12.09
N LEU A 188 5.22 10.97 -10.83
CA LEU A 188 4.45 12.10 -10.31
C LEU A 188 5.35 13.31 -10.06
N PHE A 189 6.55 13.09 -9.51
CA PHE A 189 7.52 14.16 -9.30
C PHE A 189 7.89 14.86 -10.61
N LEU A 190 8.05 14.12 -11.71
CA LEU A 190 8.32 14.67 -13.03
C LEU A 190 7.15 15.52 -13.60
N ARG A 191 5.96 15.40 -13.00
CA ARG A 191 4.77 16.19 -13.33
C ARG A 191 4.52 17.34 -12.35
N GLU A 192 5.53 17.67 -11.53
CA GLU A 192 5.48 18.73 -10.51
C GLU A 192 4.42 18.50 -9.42
N THR A 193 3.94 17.26 -9.24
CA THR A 193 3.03 16.92 -8.14
C THR A 193 3.75 17.11 -6.80
N PRO A 194 3.18 17.86 -5.85
CA PRO A 194 3.79 18.04 -4.53
C PRO A 194 3.92 16.72 -3.79
N ILE A 195 5.14 16.34 -3.39
CA ILE A 195 5.42 15.22 -2.50
C ILE A 195 5.84 15.78 -1.15
N VAL A 196 5.00 15.58 -0.15
CA VAL A 196 5.20 16.07 1.21
C VAL A 196 5.79 14.97 2.07
N PHE A 197 7.04 15.13 2.49
CA PHE A 197 7.67 14.26 3.47
C PHE A 197 7.46 14.81 4.88
N THR A 198 7.06 13.95 5.80
CA THR A 198 6.84 14.29 7.20
C THR A 198 7.19 13.07 8.08
N ASP A 199 7.01 13.16 9.40
CA ASP A 199 7.02 11.98 10.27
C ASP A 199 5.77 11.09 10.05
N MET A 200 5.83 9.84 10.54
CA MET A 200 4.75 8.87 10.33
C MET A 200 3.45 9.33 10.98
N GLU A 201 3.50 9.84 12.20
CA GLU A 201 2.34 10.28 12.97
C GLU A 201 1.61 11.44 12.29
N THR A 202 2.36 12.40 11.79
CA THR A 202 1.78 13.53 11.03
C THR A 202 1.12 13.06 9.74
N SER A 203 1.73 12.11 9.02
CA SER A 203 1.13 11.52 7.82
C SER A 203 -0.18 10.80 8.13
N GLU A 204 -0.23 10.02 9.21
CA GLU A 204 -1.43 9.33 9.66
C GLU A 204 -2.54 10.33 10.07
N LEU A 205 -2.16 11.41 10.80
CA LEU A 205 -3.08 12.47 11.21
C LEU A 205 -3.71 13.21 10.02
N ILE A 206 -2.92 13.52 9.00
CA ILE A 206 -3.40 14.20 7.78
C ILE A 206 -4.53 13.41 7.12
N LYS A 207 -4.43 12.06 7.09
CA LYS A 207 -5.49 11.21 6.54
C LYS A 207 -6.78 11.33 7.33
N TYR A 208 -6.71 11.34 8.67
CA TYR A 208 -7.88 11.52 9.52
C TYR A 208 -8.53 12.89 9.31
N ALA A 209 -7.74 13.95 9.29
CA ALA A 209 -8.24 15.30 9.05
C ALA A 209 -8.94 15.42 7.68
N ALA A 210 -8.34 14.86 6.62
CA ALA A 210 -8.95 14.87 5.29
C ALA A 210 -10.28 14.09 5.22
N ASN A 211 -10.45 13.03 6.00
CA ASN A 211 -11.70 12.27 6.06
C ASN A 211 -12.82 13.02 6.82
N ILE A 212 -12.50 13.91 7.76
CA ILE A 212 -13.48 14.71 8.50
C ILE A 212 -14.14 15.73 7.58
N ASP A 213 -13.40 16.36 6.69
CA ASP A 213 -13.91 17.36 5.74
C ASP A 213 -14.94 16.78 4.75
N VAL A 214 -14.93 15.46 4.51
CA VAL A 214 -15.88 14.77 3.61
C VAL A 214 -17.22 14.49 4.31
N VAL A 215 -17.29 14.55 5.65
CA VAL A 215 -18.48 14.19 6.45
C VAL A 215 -19.23 15.42 6.96
N SER A 216 -18.69 16.63 6.77
CA SER A 216 -19.40 17.87 7.14
C SER A 216 -20.39 18.26 6.04
N PRO A 217 -21.68 18.48 6.39
CA PRO A 217 -22.71 18.86 5.44
C PRO A 217 -22.51 20.28 4.91
#